data_f4c74f57e3c4cc1f0ba8c7cfa2ec9dca
#
_entry.id   f4c74f57e3c4cc1f0ba8c7cfa2ec9dca
#
_cell.length_a   1.000
_cell.length_b   1.000
_cell.length_c   1.000
_cell.angle_alpha   90.00
_cell.angle_beta   90.00
_cell.angle_gamma   90.00
#
_symmetry.space_group_name_H-M   'P 1'
#
loop_
_entity.id
_entity.type
_entity.pdbx_description
1 polymer ?
#
loop_
_entity_poly.entity_id
_entity_poly.type
_entity_poly.pdbx_seq_one_letter_code
_entity_poly.pdbx_strand_id
1 'polypeptide(L)'
;IAQGDIPAIEKNAVSQIGPFLSGTAETRLRDCAPKDRLFDKGTIFLSTDQIHTVKPLDVQIPKGRLTVVTGVSGSGKTTMVLESLIPALEKNISGGTLPAHIRKVEAQGIAHVKLIDATPIGINVRSTVATYAGVHDELRKLYAKSPDAKKQGYKAGDFSYNTGSLRC
;
A
#
# COMPACT_ATOMS: atom_id res chain seq x y z
N ILE A 1 -8.62 -10.70 -27.16
CA ILE A 1 -9.66 -10.64 -26.11
C ILE A 1 -10.76 -11.60 -26.53
N ALA A 2 -11.15 -12.54 -25.66
CA ALA A 2 -12.27 -13.45 -25.89
C ALA A 2 -13.59 -12.77 -25.46
N GLN A 3 -14.66 -13.01 -26.23
CA GLN A 3 -16.00 -12.49 -25.99
C GLN A 3 -17.03 -13.59 -26.24
N GLY A 4 -18.08 -13.63 -25.46
CA GLY A 4 -19.16 -14.59 -25.58
C GLY A 4 -19.75 -14.98 -24.22
N ASP A 5 -20.66 -15.96 -24.26
CA ASP A 5 -21.15 -16.62 -23.03
C ASP A 5 -20.08 -17.57 -22.44
N ILE A 6 -20.35 -18.12 -21.28
CA ILE A 6 -19.39 -18.99 -20.57
C ILE A 6 -18.91 -20.14 -21.46
N PRO A 7 -19.80 -20.95 -22.12
CA PRO A 7 -19.38 -22.02 -22.99
C PRO A 7 -18.52 -21.59 -24.18
N ALA A 8 -18.77 -20.39 -24.73
CA ALA A 8 -17.96 -19.84 -25.82
C ALA A 8 -16.56 -19.44 -25.33
N ILE A 9 -16.44 -18.86 -24.12
CA ILE A 9 -15.17 -18.48 -23.52
C ILE A 9 -14.35 -19.71 -23.12
N GLU A 10 -14.99 -20.75 -22.59
CA GLU A 10 -14.33 -22.03 -22.25
C GLU A 10 -13.63 -22.66 -23.46
N LYS A 11 -14.31 -22.64 -24.60
CA LYS A 11 -13.81 -23.24 -25.87
C LYS A 11 -12.86 -22.32 -26.64
N ASN A 12 -12.72 -21.07 -26.26
CA ASN A 12 -11.94 -20.10 -27.00
C ASN A 12 -10.44 -20.28 -26.73
N ALA A 13 -9.68 -20.70 -27.73
CA ALA A 13 -8.24 -20.94 -27.62
C ALA A 13 -7.40 -19.71 -27.22
N VAL A 14 -7.93 -18.48 -27.41
CA VAL A 14 -7.24 -17.21 -27.06
C VAL A 14 -7.63 -16.74 -25.66
N SER A 15 -8.61 -17.40 -25.02
CA SER A 15 -9.08 -17.04 -23.68
C SER A 15 -8.08 -17.46 -22.62
N GLN A 16 -7.58 -16.50 -21.85
CA GLN A 16 -6.70 -16.81 -20.71
C GLN A 16 -7.46 -17.44 -19.53
N ILE A 17 -8.76 -17.18 -19.41
CA ILE A 17 -9.60 -17.74 -18.33
C ILE A 17 -10.35 -19.02 -18.75
N GLY A 18 -10.48 -19.27 -20.04
CA GLY A 18 -11.19 -20.44 -20.57
C GLY A 18 -10.73 -21.76 -19.94
N PRO A 19 -9.43 -22.05 -19.88
CA PRO A 19 -8.92 -23.28 -19.27
C PRO A 19 -9.28 -23.45 -17.78
N PHE A 20 -9.40 -22.34 -17.03
CA PHE A 20 -9.80 -22.38 -15.62
C PHE A 20 -11.32 -22.59 -15.47
N LEU A 21 -12.12 -22.02 -16.37
CA LEU A 21 -13.56 -22.20 -16.38
C LEU A 21 -13.95 -23.64 -16.76
N SER A 22 -13.26 -24.22 -17.74
CA SER A 22 -13.46 -25.60 -18.17
C SER A 22 -12.86 -26.64 -17.23
N GLY A 23 -12.07 -26.23 -16.22
CA GLY A 23 -11.37 -27.12 -15.31
C GLY A 23 -10.15 -27.83 -15.92
N THR A 24 -9.73 -27.47 -17.16
CA THR A 24 -8.53 -28.04 -17.78
C THR A 24 -7.23 -27.45 -17.25
N ALA A 25 -7.29 -26.27 -16.63
CA ALA A 25 -6.17 -25.67 -15.88
C ALA A 25 -6.51 -25.65 -14.40
N GLU A 26 -5.56 -26.11 -13.58
CA GLU A 26 -5.68 -26.09 -12.13
C GLU A 26 -5.23 -24.75 -11.55
N THR A 27 -6.00 -24.23 -10.59
CA THR A 27 -5.56 -23.10 -9.77
C THR A 27 -4.52 -23.59 -8.76
N ARG A 28 -3.37 -22.95 -8.75
CA ARG A 28 -2.37 -23.23 -7.73
C ARG A 28 -2.87 -22.71 -6.37
N LEU A 29 -3.37 -23.61 -5.55
CA LEU A 29 -3.64 -23.31 -4.15
C LEU A 29 -2.30 -23.35 -3.40
N ARG A 30 -2.01 -22.28 -2.66
CA ARG A 30 -0.86 -22.29 -1.74
C ARG A 30 -1.30 -22.95 -0.45
N ASP A 31 -0.41 -23.73 0.14
CA ASP A 31 -0.64 -24.28 1.47
C ASP A 31 -0.82 -23.14 2.47
N CYS A 32 -1.95 -23.12 3.12
CA CYS A 32 -2.22 -22.19 4.22
C CYS A 32 -1.50 -22.68 5.48
N ALA A 33 -0.95 -21.75 6.26
CA ALA A 33 -0.43 -22.12 7.57
C ALA A 33 -1.56 -22.73 8.42
N PRO A 34 -1.29 -23.82 9.17
CA PRO A 34 -2.25 -24.39 10.11
C PRO A 34 -2.76 -23.34 11.09
N LYS A 35 -4.02 -23.44 11.51
CA LYS A 35 -4.68 -22.43 12.37
C LYS A 35 -3.98 -22.25 13.72
N ASP A 36 -3.43 -23.32 14.28
CA ASP A 36 -2.64 -23.33 15.51
C ASP A 36 -1.31 -22.57 15.39
N ARG A 37 -0.81 -22.38 14.17
CA ARG A 37 0.43 -21.64 13.89
C ARG A 37 0.20 -20.23 13.35
N LEU A 38 -1.03 -19.75 13.41
CA LEU A 38 -1.38 -18.43 12.84
C LEU A 38 -0.58 -17.29 13.51
N PHE A 39 -0.39 -17.37 14.81
CA PHE A 39 0.28 -16.35 15.63
C PHE A 39 1.70 -16.71 16.07
N ASP A 40 2.32 -17.72 15.47
CA ASP A 40 3.66 -18.21 15.83
C ASP A 40 4.77 -17.14 15.71
N LYS A 41 4.55 -16.13 14.85
CA LYS A 41 5.47 -14.99 14.67
C LYS A 41 5.10 -13.76 15.50
N GLY A 42 4.15 -13.90 16.40
CA GLY A 42 3.64 -12.83 17.24
C GLY A 42 2.42 -12.12 16.67
N THR A 43 1.94 -11.15 17.43
CA THR A 43 0.66 -10.48 17.22
C THR A 43 0.83 -8.97 17.22
N ILE A 44 0.05 -8.28 16.42
CA ILE A 44 -0.28 -6.88 16.60
C ILE A 44 -1.66 -6.86 17.27
N PHE A 45 -1.78 -6.21 18.42
CA PHE A 45 -3.04 -6.02 19.10
C PHE A 45 -3.48 -4.57 18.96
N LEU A 46 -4.74 -4.35 18.61
CA LEU A 46 -5.38 -3.05 18.52
C LEU A 46 -6.69 -3.07 19.30
N SER A 47 -6.88 -2.10 20.19
CA SER A 47 -8.12 -1.87 20.93
C SER A 47 -8.60 -0.45 20.65
N THR A 48 -9.87 -0.31 20.26
CA THR A 48 -10.47 0.97 19.91
C THR A 48 -11.77 1.21 20.65
N ASP A 49 -12.08 2.47 20.92
CA ASP A 49 -13.41 2.94 21.19
C ASP A 49 -14.19 3.11 19.90
N GLN A 50 -15.43 3.56 20.00
CA GLN A 50 -16.26 3.82 18.84
C GLN A 50 -15.69 4.94 17.99
N ILE A 51 -15.63 4.71 16.68
CA ILE A 51 -15.29 5.73 15.68
C ILE A 51 -16.28 5.66 14.53
N HIS A 52 -16.94 6.78 14.22
CA HIS A 52 -18.04 6.83 13.24
C HIS A 52 -19.08 5.74 13.52
N THR A 53 -19.33 4.85 12.57
CA THR A 53 -20.24 3.71 12.68
C THR A 53 -19.60 2.44 13.22
N VAL A 54 -18.27 2.43 13.38
CA VAL A 54 -17.51 1.28 13.88
C VAL A 54 -17.59 1.24 15.40
N LYS A 55 -18.15 0.15 15.91
CA LYS A 55 -18.26 -0.10 17.35
C LYS A 55 -16.89 -0.34 17.98
N PRO A 56 -16.76 -0.22 19.30
CA PRO A 56 -15.54 -0.61 20.00
C PRO A 56 -15.05 -1.99 19.57
N LEU A 57 -13.76 -2.11 19.30
CA LEU A 57 -13.17 -3.31 18.69
C LEU A 57 -11.86 -3.67 19.39
N ASP A 58 -11.71 -4.94 19.72
CA ASP A 58 -10.44 -5.55 20.10
C ASP A 58 -10.06 -6.57 19.03
N VAL A 59 -8.92 -6.36 18.36
CA VAL A 59 -8.49 -7.22 17.24
C VAL A 59 -7.03 -7.62 17.38
N GLN A 60 -6.76 -8.88 17.04
CA GLN A 60 -5.42 -9.44 16.94
C GLN A 60 -5.08 -9.72 15.48
N ILE A 61 -3.97 -9.18 15.01
CA ILE A 61 -3.47 -9.35 13.64
C ILE A 61 -2.15 -10.12 13.70
N PRO A 62 -2.06 -11.28 13.01
CA PRO A 62 -0.85 -12.09 13.05
C PRO A 62 0.29 -11.41 12.31
N LYS A 63 1.49 -11.42 12.89
CA LYS A 63 2.71 -10.95 12.24
C LYS A 63 3.23 -11.92 11.19
N GLY A 64 3.90 -11.39 10.18
CA GLY A 64 4.52 -12.18 9.11
C GLY A 64 3.51 -12.99 8.29
N ARG A 65 2.30 -12.49 8.15
CA ARG A 65 1.20 -13.06 7.38
C ARG A 65 0.59 -12.02 6.46
N LEU A 66 -0.01 -12.47 5.37
CA LEU A 66 -0.93 -11.66 4.58
C LEU A 66 -2.29 -11.66 5.29
N THR A 67 -2.72 -10.51 5.76
CA THR A 67 -4.03 -10.32 6.40
C THR A 67 -4.94 -9.57 5.45
N VAL A 68 -6.14 -10.11 5.21
CA VAL A 68 -7.14 -9.51 4.33
C VAL A 68 -8.34 -9.05 5.16
N VAL A 69 -8.73 -7.78 5.00
CA VAL A 69 -9.92 -7.21 5.64
C VAL A 69 -11.05 -7.14 4.62
N THR A 70 -12.10 -7.91 4.85
CA THR A 70 -13.26 -8.03 3.95
C THR A 70 -14.55 -7.56 4.63
N GLY A 71 -15.56 -7.29 3.84
CA GLY A 71 -16.88 -6.88 4.32
C GLY A 71 -17.62 -6.05 3.28
N VAL A 72 -18.91 -5.83 3.49
CA VAL A 72 -19.77 -5.02 2.63
C VAL A 72 -19.30 -3.54 2.59
N SER A 73 -19.76 -2.80 1.58
CA SER A 73 -19.48 -1.35 1.52
C SER A 73 -20.07 -0.67 2.76
N GLY A 74 -19.35 0.29 3.34
CA GLY A 74 -19.76 1.01 4.54
C GLY A 74 -19.59 0.25 5.87
N SER A 75 -19.04 -0.97 5.87
CA SER A 75 -18.82 -1.75 7.11
C SER A 75 -17.65 -1.27 7.99
N GLY A 76 -17.01 -0.16 7.65
CA GLY A 76 -15.92 0.42 8.44
C GLY A 76 -14.51 -0.13 8.16
N LYS A 77 -14.32 -0.90 7.08
CA LYS A 77 -12.97 -1.43 6.71
C LYS A 77 -11.91 -0.35 6.60
N THR A 78 -12.22 0.70 5.86
CA THR A 78 -11.32 1.85 5.66
C THR A 78 -11.04 2.56 6.98
N THR A 79 -12.06 2.80 7.78
CA THR A 79 -11.94 3.42 9.11
C THR A 79 -11.06 2.58 10.02
N MET A 80 -11.25 1.26 10.07
CA MET A 80 -10.44 0.37 10.88
C MET A 80 -8.97 0.36 10.44
N VAL A 81 -8.69 0.35 9.13
CA VAL A 81 -7.30 0.28 8.63
C VAL A 81 -6.65 1.66 8.60
N LEU A 82 -7.26 2.64 7.91
CA LEU A 82 -6.61 3.93 7.62
C LEU A 82 -6.73 4.93 8.77
N GLU A 83 -7.83 4.88 9.55
CA GLU A 83 -8.05 5.85 10.62
C GLU A 83 -7.69 5.30 12.01
N SER A 84 -7.57 3.97 12.15
CA SER A 84 -7.27 3.34 13.43
C SER A 84 -5.92 2.61 13.43
N LEU A 85 -5.77 1.54 12.65
CA LEU A 85 -4.58 0.68 12.68
C LEU A 85 -3.30 1.43 12.27
N ILE A 86 -3.30 2.09 11.11
CA ILE A 86 -2.11 2.77 10.59
C ILE A 86 -1.66 3.90 11.52
N PRO A 87 -2.52 4.86 11.92
CA PRO A 87 -2.13 5.91 12.85
C PRO A 87 -1.67 5.38 14.22
N ALA A 88 -2.30 4.30 14.71
CA ALA A 88 -1.87 3.67 15.97
C ALA A 88 -0.46 3.10 15.86
N LEU A 89 -0.14 2.39 14.78
CA LEU A 89 1.19 1.85 14.54
C LEU A 89 2.25 2.95 14.38
N GLU A 90 1.97 3.98 13.59
CA GLU A 90 2.88 5.11 13.39
C GLU A 90 3.21 5.83 14.72
N LYS A 91 2.18 6.04 15.55
CA LYS A 91 2.37 6.65 16.88
C LYS A 91 3.10 5.72 17.83
N ASN A 92 2.82 4.43 17.80
CA ASN A 92 3.55 3.44 18.59
C ASN A 92 5.06 3.39 18.22
N ILE A 93 5.39 3.51 16.96
CA ILE A 93 6.78 3.55 16.46
C ILE A 93 7.47 4.85 16.84
N SER A 94 6.79 5.99 16.70
CA SER A 94 7.37 7.31 16.98
C SER A 94 7.35 7.70 18.44
N GLY A 95 6.68 6.94 19.32
CA GLY A 95 6.46 7.30 20.73
C GLY A 95 5.50 8.48 20.92
N GLY A 96 4.66 8.78 19.92
CA GLY A 96 3.72 9.89 19.96
C GLY A 96 2.40 9.53 20.64
N THR A 97 1.55 10.55 20.84
CA THR A 97 0.21 10.38 21.43
C THR A 97 -0.70 9.64 20.46
N LEU A 98 -1.37 8.60 20.95
CA LEU A 98 -2.35 7.85 20.17
C LEU A 98 -3.58 8.72 19.84
N PRO A 99 -4.25 8.47 18.72
CA PRO A 99 -5.57 9.04 18.41
C PRO A 99 -6.58 8.76 19.56
N ALA A 100 -7.47 9.69 19.83
CA ALA A 100 -8.36 9.64 21.00
C ALA A 100 -9.22 8.37 21.08
N HIS A 101 -9.59 7.78 19.94
CA HIS A 101 -10.37 6.55 19.87
C HIS A 101 -9.55 5.26 20.00
N ILE A 102 -8.22 5.36 20.08
CA ILE A 102 -7.35 4.19 20.26
C ILE A 102 -7.08 4.01 21.75
N ARG A 103 -7.63 2.97 22.35
CA ARG A 103 -7.39 2.61 23.75
C ARG A 103 -6.02 1.99 23.94
N LYS A 104 -5.62 1.12 23.03
CA LYS A 104 -4.36 0.39 23.16
C LYS A 104 -3.85 -0.10 21.81
N VAL A 105 -2.55 -0.09 21.63
CA VAL A 105 -1.86 -0.77 20.53
C VAL A 105 -0.62 -1.47 21.08
N GLU A 106 -0.43 -2.72 20.71
CA GLU A 106 0.77 -3.50 20.98
C GLU A 106 1.31 -4.02 19.64
N ALA A 107 2.47 -3.53 19.25
CA ALA A 107 3.06 -3.85 17.94
C ALA A 107 4.58 -4.02 18.06
N GLN A 108 5.03 -4.74 19.10
CA GLN A 108 6.45 -4.95 19.35
C GLN A 108 7.16 -5.53 18.14
N GLY A 109 8.31 -4.96 17.77
CA GLY A 109 9.12 -5.38 16.62
C GLY A 109 8.63 -4.86 15.25
N ILE A 110 7.61 -4.00 15.21
CA ILE A 110 7.24 -3.26 14.00
C ILE A 110 8.03 -1.96 13.97
N ALA A 111 8.92 -1.82 12.99
CA ALA A 111 9.79 -0.65 12.86
C ALA A 111 9.28 0.38 11.84
N HIS A 112 8.48 -0.05 10.86
CA HIS A 112 7.99 0.82 9.80
C HIS A 112 6.59 0.43 9.38
N VAL A 113 5.80 1.44 8.97
CA VAL A 113 4.51 1.28 8.30
C VAL A 113 4.63 1.86 6.90
N LYS A 114 4.18 1.13 5.90
CA LYS A 114 4.11 1.61 4.52
C LYS A 114 2.67 1.49 4.02
N LEU A 115 2.02 2.62 3.85
CA LEU A 115 0.72 2.69 3.19
C LEU A 115 0.89 2.72 1.68
N ILE A 116 0.16 1.86 0.99
CA ILE A 116 -0.03 1.91 -0.46
C ILE A 116 -1.53 2.00 -0.68
N ASP A 117 -1.98 3.13 -1.18
CA ASP A 117 -3.39 3.41 -1.39
C ASP A 117 -3.76 3.42 -2.89
N ALA A 118 -5.03 3.66 -3.18
CA ALA A 118 -5.55 3.76 -4.54
C ALA A 118 -5.46 5.18 -5.13
N THR A 119 -4.67 6.06 -4.52
CA THR A 119 -4.49 7.43 -5.05
C THR A 119 -3.88 7.34 -6.45
N PRO A 120 -4.50 7.98 -7.46
CA PRO A 120 -3.98 7.94 -8.82
C PRO A 120 -2.54 8.46 -8.88
N ILE A 121 -1.67 7.72 -9.57
CA ILE A 121 -0.31 8.15 -9.83
C ILE A 121 -0.35 9.32 -10.80
N GLY A 122 -0.10 10.52 -10.28
CA GLY A 122 0.04 11.73 -11.10
C GLY A 122 -1.28 12.26 -11.67
N ILE A 123 -1.77 13.31 -11.10
CA ILE A 123 -2.85 14.14 -11.68
C ILE A 123 -2.33 14.89 -12.92
N ASN A 124 -1.02 14.97 -13.10
CA ASN A 124 -0.37 15.71 -14.18
C ASN A 124 0.10 14.73 -15.26
N VAL A 125 -0.31 14.98 -16.52
CA VAL A 125 0.12 14.24 -17.71
C VAL A 125 1.65 14.19 -17.91
N ARG A 126 2.39 15.04 -17.23
CA ARG A 126 3.86 15.07 -17.23
C ARG A 126 4.49 14.26 -16.09
N SER A 127 3.70 13.63 -15.23
CA SER A 127 4.21 12.79 -14.17
C SER A 127 4.76 11.48 -14.72
N THR A 128 5.96 11.13 -14.29
CA THR A 128 6.62 9.84 -14.60
C THR A 128 6.70 8.98 -13.34
N VAL A 129 7.00 7.70 -13.50
CA VAL A 129 7.27 6.78 -12.38
C VAL A 129 8.37 7.34 -11.46
N ALA A 130 9.42 7.92 -12.03
CA ALA A 130 10.51 8.51 -11.26
C ALA A 130 10.09 9.76 -10.47
N THR A 131 9.12 10.54 -10.98
CA THR A 131 8.51 11.65 -10.24
C THR A 131 7.71 11.14 -9.06
N TYR A 132 6.86 10.13 -9.30
CA TYR A 132 6.03 9.52 -8.26
C TYR A 132 6.88 8.87 -7.15
N ALA A 133 7.94 8.18 -7.53
CA ALA A 133 8.87 7.55 -6.59
C ALA A 133 9.81 8.56 -5.88
N GLY A 134 9.71 9.85 -6.17
CA GLY A 134 10.59 10.89 -5.59
C GLY A 134 12.03 10.87 -6.11
N VAL A 135 12.36 10.01 -7.06
CA VAL A 135 13.73 9.85 -7.59
C VAL A 135 14.22 11.13 -8.27
N HIS A 136 13.36 11.81 -9.01
CA HIS A 136 13.74 13.07 -9.65
C HIS A 136 14.12 14.17 -8.66
N ASP A 137 13.45 14.24 -7.53
CA ASP A 137 13.76 15.23 -6.50
C ASP A 137 15.12 14.99 -5.86
N GLU A 138 15.45 13.74 -5.59
CA GLU A 138 16.77 13.37 -5.07
C GLU A 138 17.88 13.59 -6.09
N LEU A 139 17.65 13.24 -7.36
CA LEU A 139 18.60 13.51 -8.44
C LEU A 139 18.86 15.01 -8.62
N ARG A 140 17.83 15.84 -8.62
CA ARG A 140 17.97 17.30 -8.70
C ARG A 140 18.82 17.87 -7.56
N LYS A 141 18.57 17.40 -6.35
CA LYS A 141 19.38 17.79 -5.17
C LYS A 141 20.84 17.33 -5.31
N LEU A 142 21.05 16.13 -5.84
CA LEU A 142 22.39 15.57 -6.07
C LEU A 142 23.16 16.40 -7.11
N TYR A 143 22.57 16.67 -8.27
CA TYR A 143 23.19 17.49 -9.31
C TYR A 143 23.49 18.91 -8.84
N ALA A 144 22.59 19.55 -8.09
CA ALA A 144 22.84 20.87 -7.54
C ALA A 144 24.02 20.94 -6.54
N LYS A 145 24.40 19.80 -5.95
CA LYS A 145 25.56 19.70 -5.05
C LYS A 145 26.87 19.49 -5.79
N SER A 146 26.87 19.21 -7.09
CA SER A 146 28.09 19.00 -7.85
C SER A 146 28.97 20.27 -7.89
N PRO A 147 30.30 20.14 -8.00
CA PRO A 147 31.21 21.29 -8.09
C PRO A 147 30.87 22.22 -9.25
N ASP A 148 30.51 21.66 -10.40
CA ASP A 148 30.19 22.46 -11.60
C ASP A 148 28.88 23.21 -11.46
N ALA A 149 27.84 22.59 -10.88
CA ALA A 149 26.59 23.28 -10.61
C ALA A 149 26.78 24.46 -9.64
N LYS A 150 27.55 24.24 -8.57
CA LYS A 150 27.90 25.32 -7.63
C LYS A 150 28.66 26.47 -8.28
N LYS A 151 29.60 26.15 -9.16
CA LYS A 151 30.39 27.14 -9.91
C LYS A 151 29.53 28.01 -10.80
N GLN A 152 28.48 27.43 -11.38
CA GLN A 152 27.52 28.11 -12.25
C GLN A 152 26.31 28.72 -11.48
N GLY A 153 26.23 28.53 -10.18
CA GLY A 153 25.13 29.03 -9.36
C GLY A 153 23.80 28.28 -9.53
N TYR A 154 23.82 27.05 -10.11
CA TYR A 154 22.63 26.26 -10.37
C TYR A 154 22.05 25.66 -9.07
N LYS A 155 20.72 25.69 -9.00
CA LYS A 155 19.92 25.13 -7.88
C LYS A 155 19.16 23.88 -8.34
N ALA A 156 18.60 23.14 -7.41
CA ALA A 156 17.83 21.91 -7.72
C ALA A 156 16.66 22.15 -8.70
N GLY A 157 16.04 23.32 -8.69
CA GLY A 157 14.98 23.69 -9.63
C GLY A 157 15.43 23.78 -11.07
N ASP A 158 16.68 24.18 -11.32
CA ASP A 158 17.23 24.36 -12.69
C ASP A 158 17.37 23.01 -13.41
N PHE A 159 17.51 21.92 -12.66
CA PHE A 159 17.56 20.55 -13.19
C PHE A 159 16.18 19.91 -13.38
N SER A 160 15.09 20.68 -13.31
CA SER A 160 13.75 20.15 -13.57
C SER A 160 13.50 20.01 -15.08
N TYR A 161 13.13 18.81 -15.52
CA TYR A 161 12.79 18.58 -16.94
C TYR A 161 11.49 19.29 -17.37
N ASN A 162 10.65 19.72 -16.41
CA ASN A 162 9.40 20.44 -16.68
C ASN A 162 9.56 21.95 -16.72
N THR A 163 10.31 22.51 -15.75
CA THR A 163 10.36 23.96 -15.49
C THR A 163 11.77 24.49 -15.33
N GLY A 164 12.78 23.62 -15.36
CA GLY A 164 14.17 24.01 -15.17
C GLY A 164 14.73 24.84 -16.32
N SER A 165 15.67 25.73 -16.00
CA SER A 165 16.35 26.59 -16.99
C SER A 165 17.35 25.83 -17.88
N LEU A 166 17.81 24.64 -17.44
CA LEU A 166 18.80 23.81 -18.14
C LEU A 166 18.19 22.74 -19.05
N ARG A 167 16.92 22.79 -19.32
CA ARG A 167 16.28 21.84 -20.26
C ARG A 167 16.60 22.18 -21.72
N CYS A 168 16.69 21.15 -22.55
CA CYS A 168 16.73 21.33 -24.01
C CYS A 168 15.44 21.95 -24.55
#